data_d1ffa2f43cb2298c54cb1e7f01b28d1f
#
_entry.id   d1ffa2f43cb2298c54cb1e7f01b28d1f
#
_cell.length_a   1.000
_cell.length_b   1.000
_cell.length_c   1.000
_cell.angle_alpha   90.00
_cell.angle_beta   90.00
_cell.angle_gamma   90.00
#
_symmetry.space_group_name_H-M   'P 1'
#
loop_
_entity.id
_entity.type
_entity.pdbx_description
1 polymer ?
#
loop_
_entity_poly.entity_id
_entity_poly.type
_entity_poly.pdbx_seq_one_letter_code
_entity_poly.pdbx_strand_id
1 'polypeptide(L)'
;NIILEKSWAGKTYSPHELFLKAAYQEEKERIERQHQIDPVFESTFPKLFPFQKKAVDHGLTMFELYGGVIIADVVGIGKTYVGTALLKYLQRDYRPLIISPPHLLEMWERFCAKYEIDAKFLSDGKLSQEKYSLYQDYKLTDRDLVLIDESHHFRNNDSRRYENLKHYMTAREAKAILLTATPFSNKPEDLKNQIMLFHTSDHTLIPPANEIGLKKFFQLVKDEGADPTELLKNIMIRRTRRYILNTYGKTDETNPNRKYLLVEDVRKYFPERKMHTLSYDIDKVYAGQYEKIVNKLQKGQLTFARYSPGSYLKPEYADKPIYKDLKTTGPKLISLIRHLLLKRMESSQQSFRVSIEGFIRTHEIFLNLLKRGTVPIGDTAVKDMYEAAKETDFNLDDEEELRKIEKNMEESGDTKYKFDAFRIDDLTEKIQGDLG
;
A
#
# COMPACT_ATOMS: atom_id res chain seq x y z
N ASN A 1 8.95 -45.26 -2.37
CA ASN A 1 9.07 -46.26 -1.31
C ASN A 1 10.41 -46.12 -0.50
N ILE A 2 11.57 -45.91 -1.13
CA ILE A 2 12.88 -45.82 -0.45
C ILE A 2 13.02 -44.55 0.41
N ILE A 3 12.37 -43.46 0.07
CA ILE A 3 12.37 -42.18 0.84
C ILE A 3 11.44 -42.28 2.07
N LEU A 4 10.35 -43.00 1.96
CA LEU A 4 9.42 -43.29 3.06
C LEU A 4 10.10 -44.19 4.12
N GLU A 5 10.81 -45.24 3.72
CA GLU A 5 11.52 -46.14 4.65
C GLU A 5 12.61 -45.44 5.46
N LYS A 6 13.36 -44.49 4.87
CA LYS A 6 14.41 -43.75 5.59
C LYS A 6 13.89 -42.68 6.55
N SER A 7 12.71 -42.15 6.34
CA SER A 7 12.10 -41.14 7.24
C SER A 7 11.35 -41.75 8.43
N TRP A 8 11.04 -43.05 8.37
CA TRP A 8 10.22 -43.74 9.38
C TRP A 8 11.10 -44.56 10.38
N ALA A 9 12.34 -44.80 10.06
CA ALA A 9 13.22 -45.70 10.81
C ALA A 9 13.85 -45.12 12.08
N GLY A 10 13.19 -44.20 12.80
CA GLY A 10 13.79 -43.65 14.03
C GLY A 10 12.84 -42.94 15.00
N LYS A 11 11.56 -42.82 14.73
CA LYS A 11 10.59 -42.21 15.66
C LYS A 11 9.37 -43.12 15.84
N THR A 12 9.02 -43.40 17.07
CA THR A 12 7.73 -43.99 17.45
C THR A 12 6.66 -42.87 17.41
N TYR A 13 5.70 -43.01 16.53
CA TYR A 13 4.55 -42.11 16.43
C TYR A 13 3.34 -42.73 17.12
N SER A 14 2.52 -41.93 17.78
CA SER A 14 1.22 -42.38 18.28
C SER A 14 0.29 -42.72 17.09
N PRO A 15 -0.72 -43.56 17.26
CA PRO A 15 -1.70 -43.86 16.22
C PRO A 15 -2.38 -42.61 15.66
N HIS A 16 -2.61 -41.60 16.50
CA HIS A 16 -3.21 -40.33 16.10
C HIS A 16 -2.27 -39.49 15.22
N GLU A 17 -1.00 -39.42 15.56
CA GLU A 17 0.01 -38.72 14.72
C GLU A 17 0.22 -39.40 13.38
N LEU A 18 0.16 -40.74 13.33
CA LEU A 18 0.21 -41.50 12.09
C LEU A 18 -0.99 -41.22 11.21
N PHE A 19 -2.19 -41.16 11.78
CA PHE A 19 -3.43 -40.83 11.08
C PHE A 19 -3.36 -39.41 10.52
N LEU A 20 -2.96 -38.41 11.32
CA LEU A 20 -2.81 -37.03 10.87
C LEU A 20 -1.77 -36.87 9.75
N LYS A 21 -0.65 -37.59 9.85
CA LYS A 21 0.37 -37.61 8.78
C LYS A 21 -0.13 -38.26 7.49
N ALA A 22 -0.82 -39.37 7.60
CA ALA A 22 -1.39 -40.04 6.44
C ALA A 22 -2.46 -39.21 5.77
N ALA A 23 -3.37 -38.60 6.55
CA ALA A 23 -4.40 -37.69 6.05
C ALA A 23 -3.79 -36.44 5.37
N TYR A 24 -2.75 -35.86 5.97
CA TYR A 24 -2.04 -34.74 5.36
C TYR A 24 -1.33 -35.12 4.07
N GLN A 25 -0.68 -36.28 4.03
CA GLN A 25 0.01 -36.76 2.84
C GLN A 25 -0.98 -37.06 1.70
N GLU A 26 -2.12 -37.68 2.01
CA GLU A 26 -3.17 -38.00 1.06
C GLU A 26 -3.82 -36.73 0.50
N GLU A 27 -4.09 -35.75 1.36
CA GLU A 27 -4.64 -34.45 0.95
C GLU A 27 -3.65 -33.67 0.08
N LYS A 28 -2.36 -33.66 0.47
CA LYS A 28 -1.31 -33.04 -0.33
C LYS A 28 -1.19 -33.67 -1.71
N GLU A 29 -1.20 -35.01 -1.80
CA GLU A 29 -1.15 -35.73 -3.08
C GLU A 29 -2.42 -35.53 -3.90
N ARG A 30 -3.58 -35.36 -3.26
CA ARG A 30 -4.85 -35.02 -3.91
C ARG A 30 -4.77 -33.63 -4.54
N ILE A 31 -4.28 -32.64 -3.82
CA ILE A 31 -4.09 -31.28 -4.29
C ILE A 31 -3.05 -31.24 -5.43
N GLU A 32 -1.91 -31.92 -5.28
CA GLU A 32 -0.88 -32.00 -6.33
C GLU A 32 -1.41 -32.68 -7.61
N ARG A 33 -2.29 -33.68 -7.49
CA ARG A 33 -2.95 -34.33 -8.65
C ARG A 33 -4.01 -33.48 -9.31
N GLN A 34 -4.76 -32.68 -8.54
CA GLN A 34 -5.76 -31.77 -9.07
C GLN A 34 -5.13 -30.59 -9.85
N HIS A 35 -3.91 -30.21 -9.48
CA HIS A 35 -3.17 -29.11 -10.10
C HIS A 35 -2.26 -29.54 -11.26
N GLN A 36 -2.33 -30.79 -11.75
CA GLN A 36 -1.75 -31.12 -13.05
C GLN A 36 -2.51 -30.30 -14.11
N ILE A 37 -1.89 -29.18 -14.50
CA ILE A 37 -2.44 -28.26 -15.49
C ILE A 37 -2.73 -29.07 -16.74
N ASP A 38 -4.01 -29.21 -17.08
CA ASP A 38 -4.47 -29.88 -18.29
C ASP A 38 -3.75 -29.28 -19.51
N PRO A 39 -3.16 -30.07 -20.41
CA PRO A 39 -2.48 -29.58 -21.62
C PRO A 39 -3.35 -28.63 -22.47
N VAL A 40 -4.67 -28.84 -22.50
CA VAL A 40 -5.62 -27.95 -23.18
C VAL A 40 -5.65 -26.56 -22.47
N PHE A 41 -5.55 -26.56 -21.18
CA PHE A 41 -5.48 -25.32 -20.40
C PHE A 41 -4.14 -24.60 -20.57
N GLU A 42 -3.05 -25.36 -20.74
CA GLU A 42 -1.71 -24.80 -21.01
C GLU A 42 -1.67 -23.96 -22.30
N SER A 43 -2.46 -24.32 -23.30
CA SER A 43 -2.55 -23.60 -24.57
C SER A 43 -3.24 -22.22 -24.46
N THR A 44 -4.08 -22.02 -23.46
CA THR A 44 -4.83 -20.78 -23.22
C THR A 44 -4.17 -19.88 -22.18
N PHE A 45 -3.06 -20.34 -21.59
CA PHE A 45 -2.31 -19.60 -20.57
C PHE A 45 -1.28 -18.64 -21.17
N PRO A 46 -0.89 -17.61 -20.39
CA PRO A 46 0.32 -16.88 -20.69
C PRO A 46 1.49 -17.85 -20.79
N LYS A 47 2.36 -17.67 -21.79
CA LYS A 47 3.60 -18.42 -21.89
C LYS A 47 4.47 -18.12 -20.66
N LEU A 48 4.52 -19.08 -19.74
CA LEU A 48 5.21 -18.97 -18.48
C LEU A 48 6.60 -19.61 -18.56
N PHE A 49 7.56 -18.95 -17.93
CA PHE A 49 8.86 -19.58 -17.64
C PHE A 49 8.68 -20.77 -16.66
N PRO A 50 9.57 -21.77 -16.66
CA PRO A 50 9.45 -22.91 -15.76
C PRO A 50 9.33 -22.51 -14.27
N PHE A 51 10.05 -21.47 -13.84
CA PHE A 51 9.96 -20.96 -12.49
C PHE A 51 8.61 -20.27 -12.20
N GLN A 52 7.96 -19.65 -13.20
CA GLN A 52 6.62 -19.06 -13.07
C GLN A 52 5.56 -20.14 -12.99
N LYS A 53 5.65 -21.20 -13.81
CA LYS A 53 4.77 -22.36 -13.72
C LYS A 53 4.79 -22.95 -12.30
N LYS A 54 5.99 -23.17 -11.75
CA LYS A 54 6.14 -23.66 -10.38
C LYS A 54 5.56 -22.70 -9.33
N ALA A 55 5.59 -21.37 -9.58
CA ALA A 55 4.93 -20.43 -8.69
C ALA A 55 3.40 -20.50 -8.77
N VAL A 56 2.85 -20.75 -9.95
CA VAL A 56 1.40 -20.96 -10.10
C VAL A 56 0.98 -22.21 -9.34
N ASP A 57 1.66 -23.35 -9.52
CA ASP A 57 1.35 -24.60 -8.83
C ASP A 57 1.39 -24.44 -7.30
N HIS A 58 2.48 -23.87 -6.77
CA HIS A 58 2.59 -23.59 -5.34
C HIS A 58 1.54 -22.57 -4.86
N GLY A 59 1.26 -21.56 -5.68
CA GLY A 59 0.27 -20.53 -5.37
C GLY A 59 -1.14 -21.10 -5.28
N LEU A 60 -1.52 -22.00 -6.16
CA LEU A 60 -2.79 -22.72 -6.11
C LEU A 60 -2.90 -23.59 -4.86
N THR A 61 -1.84 -24.33 -4.52
CA THR A 61 -1.82 -25.14 -3.30
C THR A 61 -2.01 -24.29 -2.04
N MET A 62 -1.28 -23.17 -1.92
CA MET A 62 -1.41 -22.24 -0.80
C MET A 62 -2.81 -21.61 -0.72
N PHE A 63 -3.35 -21.23 -1.88
CA PHE A 63 -4.67 -20.65 -1.99
C PHE A 63 -5.77 -21.61 -1.51
N GLU A 64 -5.71 -22.86 -1.89
CA GLU A 64 -6.67 -23.86 -1.47
C GLU A 64 -6.57 -24.19 0.02
N LEU A 65 -5.36 -24.37 0.54
CA LEU A 65 -5.12 -24.70 1.94
C LEU A 65 -5.47 -23.56 2.89
N TYR A 66 -5.17 -22.32 2.51
CA TYR A 66 -5.19 -21.18 3.44
C TYR A 66 -6.11 -20.04 3.03
N GLY A 67 -6.81 -20.15 1.89
CA GLY A 67 -7.72 -19.11 1.39
C GLY A 67 -7.03 -17.92 0.73
N GLY A 68 -5.71 -17.97 0.56
CA GLY A 68 -4.98 -16.91 -0.12
C GLY A 68 -3.50 -17.18 -0.26
N VAL A 69 -2.84 -16.38 -1.10
CA VAL A 69 -1.40 -16.46 -1.37
C VAL A 69 -0.79 -15.08 -1.58
N ILE A 70 0.44 -14.90 -1.14
CA ILE A 70 1.25 -13.69 -1.35
C ILE A 70 2.36 -13.99 -2.36
N ILE A 71 2.32 -13.35 -3.53
CA ILE A 71 3.41 -13.40 -4.52
C ILE A 71 4.32 -12.21 -4.29
N ALA A 72 5.42 -12.46 -3.60
CA ALA A 72 6.38 -11.44 -3.16
C ALA A 72 7.68 -11.42 -3.97
N ASP A 73 7.63 -11.86 -5.20
CA ASP A 73 8.75 -11.88 -6.13
C ASP A 73 9.33 -10.48 -6.37
N VAL A 74 10.65 -10.39 -6.57
CA VAL A 74 11.29 -9.11 -6.88
C VAL A 74 10.77 -8.51 -8.19
N VAL A 75 10.91 -7.19 -8.33
CA VAL A 75 10.47 -6.47 -9.54
C VAL A 75 11.12 -7.04 -10.80
N GLY A 76 10.31 -7.18 -11.87
CA GLY A 76 10.76 -7.61 -13.19
C GLY A 76 10.89 -9.14 -13.36
N ILE A 77 10.33 -9.96 -12.46
CA ILE A 77 10.26 -11.42 -12.61
C ILE A 77 8.91 -11.88 -13.20
N GLY A 78 7.96 -10.96 -13.34
CA GLY A 78 6.66 -11.22 -13.99
C GLY A 78 5.57 -11.66 -13.01
N LYS A 79 5.43 -10.98 -11.87
CA LYS A 79 4.30 -11.18 -10.93
C LYS A 79 2.95 -11.11 -11.61
N THR A 80 2.78 -10.15 -12.52
CA THR A 80 1.54 -9.98 -13.29
C THR A 80 1.18 -11.25 -14.08
N TYR A 81 2.16 -11.90 -14.72
CA TYR A 81 1.91 -13.16 -15.45
C TYR A 81 1.50 -14.29 -14.52
N VAL A 82 2.15 -14.40 -13.34
CA VAL A 82 1.77 -15.41 -12.31
C VAL A 82 0.37 -15.10 -11.78
N GLY A 83 0.07 -13.84 -11.45
CA GLY A 83 -1.26 -13.42 -11.00
C GLY A 83 -2.35 -13.68 -12.06
N THR A 84 -2.07 -13.38 -13.34
CA THR A 84 -2.98 -13.66 -14.45
C THR A 84 -3.23 -15.16 -14.59
N ALA A 85 -2.19 -15.99 -14.47
CA ALA A 85 -2.34 -17.44 -14.55
C ALA A 85 -3.18 -18.01 -13.39
N LEU A 86 -2.95 -17.53 -12.16
CA LEU A 86 -3.77 -17.89 -11.01
C LEU A 86 -5.23 -17.50 -11.22
N LEU A 87 -5.50 -16.26 -11.67
CA LEU A 87 -6.86 -15.81 -11.97
C LEU A 87 -7.53 -16.66 -13.06
N LYS A 88 -6.80 -16.96 -14.16
CA LYS A 88 -7.33 -17.79 -15.26
C LYS A 88 -7.73 -19.18 -14.79
N TYR A 89 -6.95 -19.75 -13.87
CA TYR A 89 -7.28 -21.06 -13.29
C TYR A 89 -8.48 -20.96 -12.36
N LEU A 90 -8.46 -20.01 -11.42
CA LEU A 90 -9.43 -19.91 -10.34
C LEU A 90 -10.78 -19.34 -10.78
N GLN A 91 -10.87 -18.63 -11.91
CA GLN A 91 -12.16 -18.12 -12.42
C GLN A 91 -13.18 -19.22 -12.79
N ARG A 92 -12.78 -20.49 -12.79
CA ARG A 92 -13.69 -21.63 -12.97
C ARG A 92 -14.66 -21.78 -11.80
N ASP A 93 -14.15 -21.46 -10.58
CA ASP A 93 -14.86 -21.65 -9.33
C ASP A 93 -15.16 -20.33 -8.61
N TYR A 94 -14.44 -19.25 -8.97
CA TYR A 94 -14.49 -17.94 -8.32
C TYR A 94 -14.69 -16.81 -9.31
N ARG A 95 -15.23 -15.70 -8.84
CA ARG A 95 -15.44 -14.47 -9.63
C ARG A 95 -14.43 -13.39 -9.27
N PRO A 96 -13.47 -13.08 -10.15
CA PRO A 96 -12.38 -12.17 -9.86
C PRO A 96 -12.79 -10.70 -9.72
N LEU A 97 -12.21 -10.03 -8.70
CA LEU A 97 -12.11 -8.59 -8.55
C LEU A 97 -10.63 -8.23 -8.49
N ILE A 98 -10.17 -7.31 -9.32
CA ILE A 98 -8.80 -6.80 -9.30
C ILE A 98 -8.77 -5.41 -8.69
N ILE A 99 -8.00 -5.27 -7.61
CA ILE A 99 -7.75 -3.99 -6.93
C ILE A 99 -6.30 -3.60 -7.18
N SER A 100 -6.08 -2.45 -7.79
CA SER A 100 -4.73 -1.98 -8.11
C SER A 100 -4.63 -0.45 -8.09
N PRO A 101 -3.41 0.12 -8.06
CA PRO A 101 -3.21 1.54 -8.29
C PRO A 101 -3.81 1.98 -9.64
N PRO A 102 -4.32 3.22 -9.74
CA PRO A 102 -5.02 3.70 -10.96
C PRO A 102 -4.23 3.51 -12.25
N HIS A 103 -2.92 3.77 -12.22
CA HIS A 103 -2.04 3.68 -13.38
C HIS A 103 -1.77 2.24 -13.87
N LEU A 104 -2.12 1.22 -13.09
CA LEU A 104 -1.97 -0.20 -13.45
C LEU A 104 -3.29 -0.84 -13.91
N LEU A 105 -4.45 -0.19 -13.71
CA LEU A 105 -5.75 -0.75 -14.06
C LEU A 105 -5.85 -1.10 -15.56
N GLU A 106 -5.48 -0.18 -16.45
CA GLU A 106 -5.49 -0.41 -17.90
C GLU A 106 -4.60 -1.60 -18.30
N MET A 107 -3.48 -1.79 -17.64
CA MET A 107 -2.63 -2.96 -17.85
C MET A 107 -3.39 -4.25 -17.49
N TRP A 108 -4.04 -4.29 -16.34
CA TRP A 108 -4.82 -5.43 -15.90
C TRP A 108 -6.02 -5.72 -16.81
N GLU A 109 -6.74 -4.69 -17.26
CA GLU A 109 -7.84 -4.82 -18.23
C GLU A 109 -7.34 -5.48 -19.53
N ARG A 110 -6.19 -5.03 -20.06
CA ARG A 110 -5.57 -5.63 -21.25
C ARG A 110 -5.16 -7.08 -21.03
N PHE A 111 -4.60 -7.42 -19.86
CA PHE A 111 -4.24 -8.81 -19.55
C PHE A 111 -5.49 -9.69 -19.43
N CYS A 112 -6.53 -9.24 -18.75
CA CYS A 112 -7.76 -9.99 -18.59
C CYS A 112 -8.47 -10.19 -19.94
N ALA A 113 -8.55 -9.17 -20.78
CA ALA A 113 -9.11 -9.29 -22.13
C ALA A 113 -8.31 -10.28 -22.98
N LYS A 114 -6.97 -10.21 -22.96
CA LYS A 114 -6.10 -11.10 -23.74
C LYS A 114 -6.24 -12.57 -23.35
N TYR A 115 -6.45 -12.85 -22.07
CA TYR A 115 -6.54 -14.23 -21.56
C TYR A 115 -7.96 -14.63 -21.19
N GLU A 116 -8.97 -13.87 -21.64
CA GLU A 116 -10.39 -14.15 -21.43
C GLU A 116 -10.74 -14.41 -19.96
N ILE A 117 -10.38 -13.45 -19.10
CA ILE A 117 -10.68 -13.49 -17.67
C ILE A 117 -11.82 -12.51 -17.40
N ASP A 118 -12.96 -13.01 -16.89
CA ASP A 118 -14.10 -12.17 -16.48
C ASP A 118 -13.84 -11.53 -15.10
N ALA A 119 -13.03 -10.48 -15.07
CA ALA A 119 -12.74 -9.74 -13.86
C ALA A 119 -13.46 -8.38 -13.83
N LYS A 120 -13.73 -7.89 -12.60
CA LYS A 120 -14.06 -6.49 -12.35
C LYS A 120 -12.81 -5.77 -11.82
N PHE A 121 -12.80 -4.44 -11.97
CA PHE A 121 -11.63 -3.62 -11.67
C PHE A 121 -12.00 -2.50 -10.70
N LEU A 122 -11.13 -2.24 -9.74
CA LEU A 122 -11.29 -1.18 -8.76
C LEU A 122 -9.95 -0.52 -8.45
N SER A 123 -9.92 0.82 -8.46
CA SER A 123 -8.77 1.56 -7.97
C SER A 123 -8.68 1.46 -6.44
N ASP A 124 -7.47 1.18 -5.93
CA ASP A 124 -7.19 1.16 -4.49
C ASP A 124 -7.45 2.51 -3.81
N GLY A 125 -7.26 3.62 -4.54
CA GLY A 125 -7.59 4.97 -4.08
C GLY A 125 -9.08 5.19 -3.80
N LYS A 126 -9.98 4.51 -4.52
CA LYS A 126 -11.43 4.60 -4.30
C LYS A 126 -11.82 4.09 -2.91
N LEU A 127 -11.12 3.09 -2.38
CA LEU A 127 -11.36 2.53 -1.05
C LEU A 127 -11.06 3.52 0.09
N SER A 128 -10.30 4.57 -0.16
CA SER A 128 -9.99 5.63 0.82
C SER A 128 -11.05 6.73 0.85
N GLN A 129 -11.97 6.78 -0.12
CA GLN A 129 -12.99 7.82 -0.20
C GLN A 129 -14.03 7.67 0.91
N GLU A 130 -14.47 8.79 1.48
CA GLU A 130 -15.31 8.83 2.67
C GLU A 130 -16.69 8.18 2.50
N LYS A 131 -17.31 8.41 1.36
CA LYS A 131 -18.65 7.93 1.05
C LYS A 131 -18.66 6.59 0.30
N TYR A 132 -17.50 5.96 0.05
CA TYR A 132 -17.43 4.72 -0.70
C TYR A 132 -17.34 3.50 0.22
N SER A 133 -18.25 2.56 0.03
CA SER A 133 -18.21 1.22 0.65
C SER A 133 -18.19 0.16 -0.43
N LEU A 134 -17.12 -0.65 -0.46
CA LEU A 134 -17.00 -1.78 -1.40
C LEU A 134 -18.09 -2.82 -1.17
N TYR A 135 -18.46 -3.07 0.08
CA TYR A 135 -19.51 -4.00 0.44
C TYR A 135 -20.90 -3.59 -0.10
N GLN A 136 -21.15 -2.28 -0.23
CA GLN A 136 -22.41 -1.73 -0.74
C GLN A 136 -22.41 -1.50 -2.26
N ASP A 137 -21.25 -1.65 -2.93
CA ASP A 137 -21.17 -1.49 -4.38
C ASP A 137 -21.78 -2.70 -5.08
N TYR A 138 -23.06 -2.62 -5.43
CA TYR A 138 -23.84 -3.71 -6.03
C TYR A 138 -23.24 -4.29 -7.31
N LYS A 139 -22.35 -3.55 -7.98
CA LYS A 139 -21.64 -4.03 -9.19
C LYS A 139 -20.52 -5.01 -8.86
N LEU A 140 -20.11 -5.08 -7.60
CA LEU A 140 -18.95 -5.83 -7.13
C LEU A 140 -19.32 -6.87 -6.04
N THR A 141 -20.58 -6.90 -5.59
CA THR A 141 -21.03 -7.76 -4.48
C THR A 141 -21.03 -9.26 -4.80
N ASP A 142 -20.94 -9.63 -6.07
CA ASP A 142 -20.89 -11.02 -6.51
C ASP A 142 -19.45 -11.57 -6.67
N ARG A 143 -18.44 -10.79 -6.26
CA ARG A 143 -17.02 -11.16 -6.41
C ARG A 143 -16.48 -11.76 -5.11
N ASP A 144 -15.85 -12.92 -5.21
CA ASP A 144 -15.37 -13.75 -4.10
C ASP A 144 -13.87 -14.11 -4.20
N LEU A 145 -13.20 -13.71 -5.28
CA LEU A 145 -11.74 -13.78 -5.45
C LEU A 145 -11.17 -12.39 -5.67
N VAL A 146 -10.35 -11.92 -4.75
CA VAL A 146 -9.76 -10.58 -4.84
C VAL A 146 -8.26 -10.67 -5.13
N LEU A 147 -7.84 -10.19 -6.31
CA LEU A 147 -6.43 -9.96 -6.57
C LEU A 147 -6.07 -8.51 -6.21
N ILE A 148 -5.05 -8.33 -5.40
CA ILE A 148 -4.58 -7.01 -4.97
C ILE A 148 -3.16 -6.80 -5.49
N ASP A 149 -2.99 -5.92 -6.46
CA ASP A 149 -1.66 -5.50 -6.90
C ASP A 149 -1.13 -4.36 -6.03
N GLU A 150 0.17 -4.35 -5.79
CA GLU A 150 0.84 -3.48 -4.82
C GLU A 150 0.20 -3.56 -3.41
N SER A 151 -0.02 -4.80 -2.95
CA SER A 151 -0.73 -5.08 -1.69
C SER A 151 -0.10 -4.42 -0.44
N HIS A 152 1.14 -3.95 -0.53
CA HIS A 152 1.77 -3.17 0.54
C HIS A 152 1.04 -1.85 0.85
N HIS A 153 0.15 -1.37 -0.01
CA HIS A 153 -0.75 -0.26 0.29
C HIS A 153 -1.76 -0.57 1.40
N PHE A 154 -1.99 -1.85 1.69
CA PHE A 154 -2.92 -2.35 2.72
C PHE A 154 -2.23 -2.84 4.00
N ARG A 155 -1.00 -2.44 4.24
CA ARG A 155 -0.24 -2.81 5.44
C ARG A 155 -0.71 -2.13 6.73
N ASN A 156 -1.32 -0.95 6.63
CA ASN A 156 -1.82 -0.20 7.79
C ASN A 156 -3.30 -0.49 8.02
N ASN A 157 -3.61 -1.20 9.12
CA ASN A 157 -4.96 -1.58 9.50
C ASN A 157 -5.84 -0.41 9.98
N ASP A 158 -5.24 0.72 10.38
CA ASP A 158 -5.98 1.92 10.81
C ASP A 158 -6.39 2.80 9.62
N SER A 159 -6.05 2.38 8.40
CA SER A 159 -6.43 3.13 7.20
C SER A 159 -7.83 2.74 6.74
N ARG A 160 -8.64 3.74 6.35
CA ARG A 160 -9.98 3.52 5.79
C ARG A 160 -9.98 2.55 4.61
N ARG A 161 -8.94 2.58 3.78
CA ARG A 161 -8.73 1.64 2.67
C ARG A 161 -8.71 0.19 3.16
N TYR A 162 -7.96 -0.06 4.22
CA TYR A 162 -7.86 -1.39 4.81
C TYR A 162 -9.19 -1.84 5.43
N GLU A 163 -9.82 -0.99 6.24
CA GLU A 163 -11.10 -1.30 6.90
C GLU A 163 -12.20 -1.62 5.89
N ASN A 164 -12.31 -0.82 4.83
CA ASN A 164 -13.30 -1.00 3.76
C ASN A 164 -13.11 -2.34 3.05
N LEU A 165 -11.85 -2.67 2.69
CA LEU A 165 -11.54 -3.96 2.08
C LEU A 165 -11.74 -5.12 3.04
N LYS A 166 -11.28 -5.00 4.29
CA LYS A 166 -11.40 -6.05 5.31
C LYS A 166 -12.86 -6.40 5.60
N HIS A 167 -13.72 -5.39 5.69
CA HIS A 167 -15.16 -5.59 5.85
C HIS A 167 -15.75 -6.41 4.69
N TYR A 168 -15.39 -6.04 3.44
CA TYR A 168 -15.82 -6.78 2.26
C TYR A 168 -15.32 -8.23 2.26
N MET A 169 -14.01 -8.44 2.49
CA MET A 169 -13.39 -9.77 2.53
C MET A 169 -14.05 -10.68 3.56
N THR A 170 -14.32 -10.14 4.74
CA THR A 170 -14.97 -10.90 5.84
C THR A 170 -16.42 -11.22 5.52
N ALA A 171 -17.19 -10.25 5.05
CA ALA A 171 -18.62 -10.43 4.78
C ALA A 171 -18.91 -11.34 3.59
N ARG A 172 -17.96 -11.45 2.63
CA ARG A 172 -18.07 -12.30 1.44
C ARG A 172 -17.31 -13.62 1.54
N GLU A 173 -16.60 -13.84 2.67
CA GLU A 173 -15.66 -14.96 2.81
C GLU A 173 -14.70 -15.05 1.60
N ALA A 174 -14.34 -13.86 1.06
CA ALA A 174 -13.58 -13.76 -0.17
C ALA A 174 -12.14 -14.22 0.04
N LYS A 175 -11.60 -14.90 -0.95
CA LYS A 175 -10.21 -15.35 -1.01
C LYS A 175 -9.33 -14.33 -1.71
N ALA A 176 -8.00 -14.35 -1.48
CA ALA A 176 -7.13 -13.35 -2.06
C ALA A 176 -5.84 -13.86 -2.69
N ILE A 177 -5.42 -13.16 -3.75
CA ILE A 177 -4.08 -13.21 -4.32
C ILE A 177 -3.44 -11.83 -4.11
N LEU A 178 -2.38 -11.78 -3.32
CA LEU A 178 -1.67 -10.54 -3.03
C LEU A 178 -0.38 -10.46 -3.83
N LEU A 179 -0.20 -9.42 -4.63
CA LEU A 179 1.02 -9.18 -5.38
C LEU A 179 1.76 -7.99 -4.77
N THR A 180 3.03 -8.16 -4.43
CA THR A 180 3.87 -7.06 -3.93
C THR A 180 5.35 -7.38 -4.13
N ALA A 181 6.19 -6.37 -4.28
CA ALA A 181 7.65 -6.55 -4.23
C ALA A 181 8.20 -6.40 -2.79
N THR A 182 7.44 -5.75 -1.92
CA THR A 182 7.85 -5.38 -0.56
C THR A 182 6.78 -5.78 0.46
N PRO A 183 6.63 -7.09 0.74
CA PRO A 183 5.61 -7.60 1.65
C PRO A 183 5.83 -7.13 3.10
N PHE A 184 7.08 -6.86 3.44
CA PHE A 184 7.54 -6.39 4.73
C PHE A 184 8.34 -5.10 4.55
N SER A 185 7.97 -4.04 5.23
CA SER A 185 8.66 -2.75 5.12
C SER A 185 9.32 -2.32 6.43
N ASN A 186 8.58 -2.21 7.51
CA ASN A 186 9.09 -1.65 8.76
C ASN A 186 8.77 -2.48 10.01
N LYS A 187 7.63 -3.17 10.02
CA LYS A 187 7.10 -3.83 11.23
C LYS A 187 6.50 -5.20 10.87
N PRO A 188 6.58 -6.19 11.79
CA PRO A 188 5.90 -7.48 11.61
C PRO A 188 4.39 -7.34 11.37
N GLU A 189 3.76 -6.30 11.93
CA GLU A 189 2.36 -5.99 11.76
C GLU A 189 1.98 -5.70 10.30
N ASP A 190 2.90 -5.13 9.50
CA ASP A 190 2.68 -4.85 8.08
C ASP A 190 2.33 -6.14 7.31
N LEU A 191 3.00 -7.24 7.67
CA LEU A 191 2.79 -8.55 7.08
C LEU A 191 1.54 -9.23 7.65
N LYS A 192 1.38 -9.19 8.99
CA LYS A 192 0.18 -9.71 9.65
C LYS A 192 -1.09 -9.12 9.03
N ASN A 193 -1.12 -7.80 8.83
CA ASN A 193 -2.29 -7.12 8.29
C ASN A 193 -2.61 -7.58 6.86
N GLN A 194 -1.61 -7.80 6.01
CA GLN A 194 -1.83 -8.37 4.68
C GLN A 194 -2.38 -9.80 4.73
N ILE A 195 -1.87 -10.66 5.60
CA ILE A 195 -2.38 -12.03 5.81
C ILE A 195 -3.83 -11.98 6.30
N MET A 196 -4.12 -11.09 7.24
CA MET A 196 -5.46 -10.93 7.79
C MET A 196 -6.50 -10.45 6.77
N LEU A 197 -6.14 -10.00 5.59
CA LEU A 197 -7.09 -9.70 4.51
C LEU A 197 -7.82 -10.96 4.03
N PHE A 198 -7.12 -12.05 3.79
CA PHE A 198 -7.70 -13.31 3.33
C PHE A 198 -7.90 -14.33 4.45
N HIS A 199 -7.19 -14.17 5.55
CA HIS A 199 -7.34 -15.03 6.73
C HIS A 199 -8.01 -14.23 7.85
N THR A 200 -9.35 -14.27 7.88
CA THR A 200 -10.14 -13.36 8.74
C THR A 200 -10.19 -13.79 10.20
N SER A 201 -9.93 -15.07 10.49
CA SER A 201 -9.88 -15.63 11.85
C SER A 201 -8.48 -15.53 12.45
N ASP A 202 -8.42 -15.47 13.79
CA ASP A 202 -7.16 -15.63 14.52
C ASP A 202 -6.72 -17.10 14.55
N HIS A 203 -7.67 -18.03 14.56
CA HIS A 203 -7.40 -19.45 14.39
C HIS A 203 -6.97 -19.73 12.95
N THR A 204 -5.86 -20.42 12.81
CA THR A 204 -5.27 -20.71 11.51
C THR A 204 -4.75 -22.14 11.44
N LEU A 205 -4.72 -22.69 10.23
CA LEU A 205 -4.02 -23.94 9.94
C LEU A 205 -2.58 -23.71 9.49
N ILE A 206 -2.13 -22.47 9.37
CA ILE A 206 -0.80 -22.11 8.88
C ILE A 206 0.24 -22.37 9.97
N PRO A 207 1.17 -23.34 9.79
CA PRO A 207 2.24 -23.57 10.76
C PRO A 207 3.25 -22.39 10.77
N PRO A 208 3.84 -22.07 11.92
CA PRO A 208 3.63 -22.61 13.26
C PRO A 208 2.51 -21.89 14.05
N ALA A 209 1.79 -20.97 13.43
CA ALA A 209 0.74 -20.19 14.10
C ALA A 209 -0.55 -21.03 14.39
N ASN A 210 -0.65 -22.24 13.83
CA ASN A 210 -1.79 -23.15 14.04
C ASN A 210 -2.01 -23.54 15.49
N GLU A 211 -0.97 -23.50 16.33
CA GLU A 211 -1.06 -23.86 17.75
C GLU A 211 -1.46 -22.69 18.65
N ILE A 212 -1.10 -21.47 18.28
CA ILE A 212 -1.20 -20.27 19.15
C ILE A 212 -2.03 -19.13 18.59
N GLY A 213 -2.44 -19.20 17.32
CA GLY A 213 -3.13 -18.14 16.61
C GLY A 213 -2.19 -17.11 15.98
N LEU A 214 -2.67 -16.45 14.92
CA LEU A 214 -1.86 -15.48 14.14
C LEU A 214 -1.48 -14.25 14.95
N LYS A 215 -2.40 -13.70 15.75
CA LYS A 215 -2.13 -12.48 16.54
C LYS A 215 -1.02 -12.73 17.56
N LYS A 216 -1.11 -13.82 18.29
CA LYS A 216 -0.12 -14.19 19.30
C LYS A 216 1.22 -14.53 18.64
N PHE A 217 1.20 -15.24 17.52
CA PHE A 217 2.43 -15.52 16.75
C PHE A 217 3.15 -14.22 16.33
N PHE A 218 2.44 -13.27 15.73
CA PHE A 218 3.05 -11.99 15.33
C PHE A 218 3.44 -11.10 16.51
N GLN A 219 2.81 -11.26 17.67
CA GLN A 219 3.26 -10.62 18.91
C GLN A 219 4.62 -11.17 19.36
N LEU A 220 4.81 -12.51 19.31
CA LEU A 220 6.12 -13.13 19.60
C LEU A 220 7.19 -12.69 18.59
N VAL A 221 6.86 -12.58 17.30
CA VAL A 221 7.77 -12.04 16.29
C VAL A 221 8.23 -10.62 16.63
N LYS A 222 7.31 -9.79 17.13
CA LYS A 222 7.57 -8.39 17.48
C LYS A 222 8.37 -8.25 18.78
N ASP A 223 7.93 -8.92 19.84
CA ASP A 223 8.39 -8.68 21.21
C ASP A 223 9.60 -9.57 21.57
N GLU A 224 9.67 -10.77 21.02
CA GLU A 224 10.69 -11.77 21.35
C GLU A 224 11.61 -12.09 20.15
N GLY A 225 11.35 -11.52 18.97
CA GLY A 225 12.17 -11.78 17.78
C GLY A 225 11.99 -13.17 17.18
N ALA A 226 10.83 -13.81 17.37
CA ALA A 226 10.53 -15.10 16.75
C ALA A 226 10.65 -15.04 15.23
N ASP A 227 11.16 -16.10 14.59
CA ASP A 227 11.40 -16.14 13.15
C ASP A 227 10.08 -16.45 12.38
N PRO A 228 9.58 -15.54 11.53
CA PRO A 228 8.38 -15.77 10.74
C PRO A 228 8.61 -16.65 9.49
N THR A 229 9.84 -17.08 9.22
CA THR A 229 10.22 -17.75 7.96
C THR A 229 9.40 -19.01 7.69
N GLU A 230 9.09 -19.80 8.71
CA GLU A 230 8.33 -21.04 8.54
C GLU A 230 6.87 -20.72 8.14
N LEU A 231 6.23 -19.79 8.80
CA LEU A 231 4.88 -19.33 8.44
C LEU A 231 4.85 -18.81 7.00
N LEU A 232 5.84 -17.99 6.63
CA LEU A 232 5.91 -17.38 5.31
C LEU A 232 6.12 -18.40 4.19
N LYS A 233 6.83 -19.47 4.42
CA LYS A 233 6.99 -20.57 3.43
C LYS A 233 5.65 -21.22 3.04
N ASN A 234 4.66 -21.15 3.91
CA ASN A 234 3.35 -21.75 3.69
C ASN A 234 2.36 -20.84 2.94
N ILE A 235 2.59 -19.50 2.91
CA ILE A 235 1.64 -18.55 2.33
C ILE A 235 2.27 -17.55 1.36
N MET A 236 3.60 -17.60 1.19
CA MET A 236 4.31 -16.61 0.39
C MET A 236 5.29 -17.25 -0.59
N ILE A 237 5.25 -16.81 -1.83
CA ILE A 237 6.23 -17.12 -2.85
C ILE A 237 7.13 -15.91 -3.04
N ARG A 238 8.41 -16.05 -2.69
CA ARG A 238 9.42 -14.99 -2.83
C ARG A 238 10.69 -15.51 -3.47
N ARG A 239 10.99 -15.02 -4.66
CA ARG A 239 12.18 -15.42 -5.41
C ARG A 239 12.98 -14.19 -5.82
N THR A 240 14.30 -14.36 -5.83
CA THR A 240 15.25 -13.34 -6.30
C THR A 240 15.76 -13.72 -7.68
N ARG A 241 16.25 -12.73 -8.45
CA ARG A 241 16.89 -13.00 -9.76
C ARG A 241 18.06 -13.98 -9.62
N ARG A 242 18.84 -13.84 -8.54
CA ARG A 242 19.98 -14.73 -8.26
C ARG A 242 19.53 -16.19 -8.04
N TYR A 243 18.47 -16.38 -7.26
CA TYR A 243 17.89 -17.71 -7.05
C TYR A 243 17.42 -18.34 -8.38
N ILE A 244 16.68 -17.57 -9.18
CA ILE A 244 16.18 -18.04 -10.49
C ILE A 244 17.32 -18.41 -11.43
N LEU A 245 18.35 -17.58 -11.56
CA LEU A 245 19.51 -17.86 -12.39
C LEU A 245 20.34 -19.06 -11.87
N ASN A 246 20.40 -19.27 -10.57
CA ASN A 246 21.12 -20.43 -10.02
C ASN A 246 20.36 -21.73 -10.21
N THR A 247 19.03 -21.70 -10.15
CA THR A 247 18.18 -22.89 -10.22
C THR A 247 17.79 -23.26 -11.66
N TYR A 248 17.50 -22.28 -12.50
CA TYR A 248 16.95 -22.47 -13.85
C TYR A 248 17.84 -21.92 -14.96
N GLY A 249 18.88 -21.15 -14.62
CA GLY A 249 19.75 -20.51 -15.60
C GLY A 249 20.81 -21.46 -16.18
N LYS A 250 21.08 -21.30 -17.47
CA LYS A 250 22.23 -21.91 -18.14
C LYS A 250 23.37 -20.90 -18.22
N THR A 251 24.59 -21.36 -18.10
CA THR A 251 25.80 -20.54 -18.25
C THR A 251 25.98 -20.17 -19.73
N ASP A 252 26.30 -18.92 -20.00
CA ASP A 252 26.61 -18.47 -21.36
C ASP A 252 27.98 -19.00 -21.80
N GLU A 253 28.03 -19.64 -22.95
CA GLU A 253 29.25 -20.21 -23.52
C GLU A 253 30.30 -19.15 -23.87
N THR A 254 29.84 -17.94 -24.20
CA THR A 254 30.72 -16.82 -24.57
C THR A 254 31.16 -15.98 -23.36
N ASN A 255 30.43 -16.08 -22.23
CA ASN A 255 30.74 -15.37 -20.99
C ASN A 255 30.35 -16.22 -19.78
N PRO A 256 31.29 -17.00 -19.18
CA PRO A 256 31.03 -17.88 -18.05
C PRO A 256 30.46 -17.19 -16.79
N ASN A 257 30.64 -15.88 -16.68
CA ASN A 257 30.10 -15.08 -15.57
C ASN A 257 28.63 -14.67 -15.80
N ARG A 258 28.08 -14.95 -16.97
CA ARG A 258 26.72 -14.59 -17.34
C ARG A 258 25.83 -15.83 -17.47
N LYS A 259 24.64 -15.75 -16.90
CA LYS A 259 23.61 -16.80 -17.02
C LYS A 259 22.39 -16.26 -17.75
N TYR A 260 21.73 -17.15 -18.50
CA TYR A 260 20.48 -16.85 -19.19
C TYR A 260 19.40 -17.90 -18.87
N LEU A 261 18.16 -17.51 -19.09
CA LEU A 261 17.01 -18.42 -19.07
C LEU A 261 16.66 -18.81 -20.51
N LEU A 262 16.38 -20.08 -20.74
CA LEU A 262 15.92 -20.54 -22.04
C LEU A 262 14.38 -20.59 -22.04
N VAL A 263 13.77 -19.92 -23.02
CA VAL A 263 12.31 -19.91 -23.23
C VAL A 263 12.06 -20.10 -24.69
N GLU A 264 11.41 -21.21 -25.06
CA GLU A 264 11.15 -21.58 -26.46
C GLU A 264 12.40 -21.42 -27.33
N ASP A 265 13.53 -21.95 -26.87
CA ASP A 265 14.84 -21.90 -27.51
C ASP A 265 15.44 -20.47 -27.66
N VAL A 266 14.81 -19.46 -27.08
CA VAL A 266 15.33 -18.10 -27.04
C VAL A 266 16.06 -17.84 -25.71
N ARG A 267 17.33 -17.40 -25.82
CA ARG A 267 18.11 -16.98 -24.63
C ARG A 267 17.60 -15.65 -24.09
N LYS A 268 17.15 -15.62 -22.84
CA LYS A 268 16.69 -14.41 -22.14
C LYS A 268 17.65 -14.10 -21.00
N TYR A 269 18.19 -12.89 -20.99
CA TYR A 269 19.10 -12.39 -19.96
C TYR A 269 18.38 -11.40 -19.06
N PHE A 270 18.62 -11.49 -17.76
CA PHE A 270 18.25 -10.37 -16.89
C PHE A 270 19.15 -9.16 -17.21
N PRO A 271 18.61 -7.95 -17.26
CA PRO A 271 19.42 -6.77 -17.48
C PRO A 271 20.44 -6.58 -16.36
N GLU A 272 21.65 -6.24 -16.73
CA GLU A 272 22.68 -5.84 -15.78
C GLU A 272 22.36 -4.46 -15.20
N ARG A 273 22.53 -4.33 -13.89
CA ARG A 273 22.40 -3.03 -13.24
C ARG A 273 23.71 -2.29 -13.39
N LYS A 274 23.68 -1.18 -14.09
CA LYS A 274 24.80 -0.22 -14.15
C LYS A 274 24.38 1.02 -13.39
N MET A 275 25.15 1.37 -12.38
CA MET A 275 24.94 2.60 -11.64
C MET A 275 25.60 3.74 -12.43
N HIS A 276 24.80 4.72 -12.83
CA HIS A 276 25.29 5.97 -13.39
C HIS A 276 24.94 7.10 -12.42
N THR A 277 25.96 7.73 -11.90
CA THR A 277 25.77 8.93 -11.08
C THR A 277 25.64 10.13 -12.00
N LEU A 278 24.48 10.75 -12.01
CA LEU A 278 24.24 12.01 -12.69
C LEU A 278 24.50 13.13 -11.68
N SER A 279 25.54 13.90 -11.91
CA SER A 279 25.83 15.10 -11.14
C SER A 279 25.30 16.31 -11.88
N TYR A 280 24.60 17.18 -11.17
CA TYR A 280 24.13 18.45 -11.71
C TYR A 280 24.38 19.56 -10.69
N ASP A 281 24.57 20.76 -11.23
CA ASP A 281 24.78 21.97 -10.43
C ASP A 281 23.40 22.50 -10.01
N ILE A 282 23.09 22.37 -8.73
CA ILE A 282 21.78 22.76 -8.18
C ILE A 282 21.56 24.28 -8.28
N ASP A 283 22.61 25.08 -8.15
CA ASP A 283 22.54 26.54 -8.27
C ASP A 283 22.16 26.97 -9.69
N LYS A 284 22.65 26.27 -10.72
CA LYS A 284 22.22 26.50 -12.10
C LYS A 284 20.75 26.14 -12.31
N VAL A 285 20.28 25.03 -11.74
CA VAL A 285 18.86 24.61 -11.81
C VAL A 285 17.95 25.65 -11.19
N TYR A 286 18.35 26.24 -10.08
CA TYR A 286 17.58 27.27 -9.36
C TYR A 286 18.00 28.68 -9.70
N ALA A 287 18.77 28.89 -10.76
CA ALA A 287 19.26 30.21 -11.21
C ALA A 287 19.88 31.05 -10.08
N GLY A 288 20.70 30.42 -9.24
CA GLY A 288 21.37 31.06 -8.08
C GLY A 288 20.46 31.38 -6.90
N GLN A 289 19.20 30.91 -6.87
CA GLN A 289 18.27 31.16 -5.79
C GLN A 289 18.23 30.05 -4.72
N TYR A 290 18.97 28.96 -4.93
CA TYR A 290 18.89 27.77 -4.07
C TYR A 290 19.14 28.12 -2.58
N GLU A 291 20.25 28.77 -2.27
CA GLU A 291 20.59 29.16 -0.89
C GLU A 291 19.57 30.11 -0.26
N LYS A 292 19.03 31.05 -1.05
CA LYS A 292 17.98 31.96 -0.57
C LYS A 292 16.71 31.21 -0.18
N ILE A 293 16.29 30.25 -1.00
CA ILE A 293 15.12 29.40 -0.73
C ILE A 293 15.37 28.57 0.53
N VAL A 294 16.54 27.91 0.64
CA VAL A 294 16.89 27.12 1.84
C VAL A 294 16.88 27.99 3.09
N ASN A 295 17.46 29.18 3.04
CA ASN A 295 17.48 30.11 4.17
C ASN A 295 16.08 30.54 4.58
N LYS A 296 15.16 30.81 3.62
CA LYS A 296 13.75 31.13 3.90
C LYS A 296 13.02 29.95 4.56
N LEU A 297 13.32 28.71 4.17
CA LEU A 297 12.72 27.51 4.76
C LEU A 297 13.32 27.14 6.13
N GLN A 298 14.44 27.75 6.54
CA GLN A 298 15.06 27.49 7.85
C GLN A 298 14.17 27.95 9.01
N LYS A 299 14.46 27.41 10.21
CA LYS A 299 13.72 27.73 11.42
C LYS A 299 13.84 29.24 11.74
N GLY A 300 12.70 29.89 11.88
CA GLY A 300 12.63 31.32 12.27
C GLY A 300 12.43 32.31 11.12
N GLN A 301 12.59 31.89 9.86
CA GLN A 301 12.33 32.76 8.71
C GLN A 301 10.84 32.74 8.33
N LEU A 302 10.30 31.57 7.96
CA LEU A 302 8.87 31.37 7.79
C LEU A 302 8.28 30.80 9.09
N THR A 303 7.20 31.37 9.55
CA THR A 303 6.54 30.97 10.81
C THR A 303 5.68 29.73 10.65
N PHE A 304 5.12 29.54 9.46
CA PHE A 304 4.11 28.51 9.17
C PHE A 304 2.92 28.60 10.15
N ALA A 305 2.53 29.83 10.49
CA ALA A 305 1.58 30.14 11.56
C ALA A 305 0.24 29.40 11.42
N ARG A 306 -0.24 29.24 10.18
CA ARG A 306 -1.46 28.48 9.85
C ARG A 306 -1.46 27.07 10.41
N TYR A 307 -0.31 26.42 10.47
CA TYR A 307 -0.16 25.03 10.95
C TYR A 307 0.06 24.94 12.47
N SER A 308 0.16 26.07 13.16
CA SER A 308 0.30 26.11 14.61
C SER A 308 -0.62 27.15 15.25
N PRO A 309 -1.93 27.12 14.97
CA PRO A 309 -2.87 28.10 15.52
C PRO A 309 -2.92 28.05 17.06
N GLY A 310 -2.62 26.91 17.67
CA GLY A 310 -2.51 26.78 19.12
C GLY A 310 -1.47 27.70 19.78
N SER A 311 -0.48 28.19 19.03
CA SER A 311 0.49 29.18 19.52
C SER A 311 -0.09 30.59 19.70
N TYR A 312 -1.25 30.82 19.11
CA TYR A 312 -1.96 32.10 19.12
C TYR A 312 -3.21 32.08 20.01
N LEU A 313 -3.39 31.06 20.85
CA LEU A 313 -4.48 31.01 21.83
C LEU A 313 -4.26 32.08 22.91
N LYS A 314 -5.35 32.69 23.35
CA LYS A 314 -5.36 33.55 24.53
C LYS A 314 -5.14 32.72 25.79
N PRO A 315 -4.49 33.25 26.84
CA PRO A 315 -4.15 32.50 28.05
C PRO A 315 -5.34 31.78 28.69
N GLU A 316 -6.51 32.42 28.71
CA GLU A 316 -7.74 31.89 29.35
C GLU A 316 -8.34 30.67 28.61
N TYR A 317 -7.90 30.38 27.40
CA TYR A 317 -8.36 29.22 26.61
C TYR A 317 -7.29 28.12 26.55
N ALA A 318 -6.05 28.44 26.84
CA ALA A 318 -4.90 27.58 26.58
C ALA A 318 -4.93 26.23 27.34
N ASP A 319 -5.58 26.18 28.49
CA ASP A 319 -5.64 24.98 29.35
C ASP A 319 -6.98 24.23 29.25
N LYS A 320 -7.93 24.74 28.44
CA LYS A 320 -9.19 24.06 28.22
C LYS A 320 -8.97 22.77 27.40
N PRO A 321 -9.61 21.66 27.75
CA PRO A 321 -9.37 20.36 27.12
C PRO A 321 -9.46 20.38 25.59
N ILE A 322 -10.44 21.12 25.04
CA ILE A 322 -10.69 21.22 23.60
C ILE A 322 -9.53 21.86 22.80
N TYR A 323 -8.69 22.70 23.46
CA TYR A 323 -7.57 23.41 22.82
C TYR A 323 -6.21 22.78 23.11
N LYS A 324 -6.14 21.80 24.03
CA LYS A 324 -4.87 21.24 24.53
C LYS A 324 -4.04 20.61 23.40
N ASP A 325 -4.68 19.90 22.51
CA ASP A 325 -4.02 19.19 21.41
C ASP A 325 -3.42 20.16 20.36
N LEU A 326 -4.01 21.36 20.17
CA LEU A 326 -3.51 22.34 19.22
C LEU A 326 -2.10 22.87 19.58
N LYS A 327 -1.75 22.91 20.87
CA LYS A 327 -0.43 23.37 21.32
C LYS A 327 0.70 22.38 20.99
N THR A 328 0.41 21.09 21.04
CA THR A 328 1.43 20.04 20.91
C THR A 328 1.63 19.60 19.46
N THR A 329 0.61 19.68 18.64
CA THR A 329 0.62 19.20 17.25
C THR A 329 1.32 20.16 16.30
N GLY A 330 1.12 21.46 16.47
CA GLY A 330 1.63 22.51 15.56
C GLY A 330 3.13 22.45 15.30
N PRO A 331 4.02 22.48 16.31
CA PRO A 331 5.46 22.47 16.12
C PRO A 331 5.99 21.24 15.38
N LYS A 332 5.39 20.06 15.61
CA LYS A 332 5.73 18.82 14.92
C LYS A 332 5.34 18.90 13.44
N LEU A 333 4.17 19.43 13.16
CA LEU A 333 3.64 19.60 11.81
C LEU A 333 4.49 20.59 11.00
N ILE A 334 4.89 21.72 11.58
CA ILE A 334 5.79 22.70 10.95
C ILE A 334 7.11 22.03 10.53
N SER A 335 7.72 21.24 11.41
CA SER A 335 8.97 20.54 11.11
C SER A 335 8.80 19.57 9.93
N LEU A 336 7.69 18.84 9.90
CA LEU A 336 7.36 17.92 8.80
C LEU A 336 7.17 18.67 7.48
N ILE A 337 6.43 19.79 7.48
CA ILE A 337 6.18 20.59 6.28
C ILE A 337 7.49 21.11 5.69
N ARG A 338 8.38 21.66 6.52
CA ARG A 338 9.71 22.10 6.07
C ARG A 338 10.49 20.96 5.40
N HIS A 339 10.50 19.79 6.03
CA HIS A 339 11.18 18.63 5.48
C HIS A 339 10.56 18.17 4.14
N LEU A 340 9.24 18.20 4.02
CA LEU A 340 8.56 17.85 2.78
C LEU A 340 8.83 18.86 1.66
N LEU A 341 8.87 20.16 1.95
CA LEU A 341 9.20 21.20 0.98
C LEU A 341 10.66 21.05 0.48
N LEU A 342 11.62 20.81 1.39
CA LEU A 342 13.01 20.54 1.02
C LEU A 342 13.11 19.27 0.13
N LYS A 343 12.43 18.19 0.48
CA LYS A 343 12.38 16.99 -0.37
C LYS A 343 11.78 17.24 -1.75
N ARG A 344 10.75 18.09 -1.83
CA ARG A 344 10.15 18.50 -3.11
C ARG A 344 11.15 19.27 -3.96
N MET A 345 11.88 20.19 -3.33
CA MET A 345 12.94 20.98 -3.96
C MET A 345 14.07 20.11 -4.51
N GLU A 346 14.52 19.11 -3.74
CA GLU A 346 15.53 18.14 -4.18
C GLU A 346 15.04 17.24 -5.33
N SER A 347 13.74 16.91 -5.34
CA SER A 347 13.17 16.01 -6.33
C SER A 347 12.98 16.67 -7.69
N SER A 348 12.40 17.87 -7.73
CA SER A 348 12.09 18.59 -8.97
C SER A 348 11.73 20.04 -8.68
N GLN A 349 12.31 20.98 -9.45
CA GLN A 349 11.94 22.40 -9.41
C GLN A 349 10.44 22.59 -9.64
N GLN A 350 9.86 21.90 -10.63
CA GLN A 350 8.43 21.99 -10.93
C GLN A 350 7.57 21.45 -9.77
N SER A 351 7.94 20.34 -9.16
CA SER A 351 7.21 19.79 -8.01
C SER A 351 7.27 20.73 -6.80
N PHE A 352 8.40 21.40 -6.60
CA PHE A 352 8.55 22.40 -5.56
C PHE A 352 7.66 23.61 -5.83
N ARG A 353 7.70 24.15 -7.05
CA ARG A 353 6.87 25.28 -7.50
C ARG A 353 5.38 25.01 -7.26
N VAL A 354 4.84 23.89 -7.76
CA VAL A 354 3.45 23.49 -7.55
C VAL A 354 3.09 23.41 -6.05
N SER A 355 4.02 22.90 -5.23
CA SER A 355 3.80 22.83 -3.78
C SER A 355 3.74 24.20 -3.12
N ILE A 356 4.59 25.14 -3.53
CA ILE A 356 4.60 26.52 -3.01
C ILE A 356 3.35 27.28 -3.48
N GLU A 357 2.95 27.16 -4.75
CA GLU A 357 1.72 27.76 -5.26
C GLU A 357 0.49 27.29 -4.48
N GLY A 358 0.38 25.96 -4.23
CA GLY A 358 -0.70 25.42 -3.39
C GLY A 358 -0.62 25.91 -1.93
N PHE A 359 0.59 26.09 -1.40
CA PHE A 359 0.82 26.65 -0.07
C PHE A 359 0.30 28.09 0.01
N ILE A 360 0.68 28.94 -0.93
CA ILE A 360 0.24 30.34 -1.03
C ILE A 360 -1.28 30.40 -1.07
N ARG A 361 -1.92 29.74 -2.03
CA ARG A 361 -3.39 29.75 -2.17
C ARG A 361 -4.11 29.31 -0.90
N THR A 362 -3.62 28.26 -0.24
CA THR A 362 -4.25 27.79 1.01
C THR A 362 -4.11 28.80 2.16
N HIS A 363 -3.01 29.58 2.20
CA HIS A 363 -2.83 30.67 3.16
C HIS A 363 -3.79 31.83 2.88
N GLU A 364 -4.00 32.18 1.62
CA GLU A 364 -4.92 33.22 1.20
C GLU A 364 -6.38 32.86 1.54
N ILE A 365 -6.80 31.61 1.27
CA ILE A 365 -8.12 31.09 1.69
C ILE A 365 -8.27 31.19 3.22
N PHE A 366 -7.27 30.76 3.97
CA PHE A 366 -7.28 30.84 5.43
C PHE A 366 -7.44 32.27 5.94
N LEU A 367 -6.71 33.23 5.37
CA LEU A 367 -6.84 34.64 5.71
C LEU A 367 -8.23 35.21 5.40
N ASN A 368 -8.85 34.83 4.29
CA ASN A 368 -10.19 35.25 3.95
C ASN A 368 -11.24 34.71 4.92
N LEU A 369 -11.10 33.43 5.34
CA LEU A 369 -11.98 32.87 6.37
C LEU A 369 -11.80 33.55 7.74
N LEU A 370 -10.55 33.91 8.12
CA LEU A 370 -10.33 34.72 9.33
C LEU A 370 -11.02 36.09 9.27
N LYS A 371 -10.97 36.80 8.14
CA LYS A 371 -11.68 38.08 7.96
C LYS A 371 -13.19 37.94 8.12
N ARG A 372 -13.74 36.77 7.84
CA ARG A 372 -15.17 36.46 8.01
C ARG A 372 -15.53 35.99 9.43
N GLY A 373 -14.56 35.95 10.35
CA GLY A 373 -14.78 35.52 11.73
C GLY A 373 -14.71 34.00 11.95
N THR A 374 -14.24 33.27 10.94
CA THR A 374 -14.11 31.79 11.00
C THR A 374 -12.65 31.37 11.16
N VAL A 375 -12.35 30.51 12.13
CA VAL A 375 -11.02 29.91 12.29
C VAL A 375 -11.03 28.52 11.69
N PRO A 376 -10.45 28.31 10.49
CA PRO A 376 -10.56 27.04 9.76
C PRO A 376 -9.54 26.01 10.31
N ILE A 377 -9.90 25.36 11.41
CA ILE A 377 -9.13 24.31 12.09
C ILE A 377 -9.99 23.05 12.16
N GLY A 378 -9.43 21.92 11.72
CA GLY A 378 -10.09 20.61 11.69
C GLY A 378 -9.82 19.90 10.37
N ASP A 379 -10.13 18.62 10.32
CA ASP A 379 -9.80 17.79 9.16
C ASP A 379 -10.61 18.19 7.91
N THR A 380 -11.89 18.54 8.09
CA THR A 380 -12.77 18.98 7.00
C THR A 380 -12.33 20.33 6.46
N ALA A 381 -12.06 21.29 7.34
CA ALA A 381 -11.58 22.62 6.95
C ALA A 381 -10.28 22.55 6.15
N VAL A 382 -9.31 21.75 6.64
CA VAL A 382 -8.02 21.58 5.96
C VAL A 382 -8.20 20.91 4.61
N LYS A 383 -9.07 19.91 4.51
CA LYS A 383 -9.35 19.21 3.26
C LYS A 383 -10.00 20.12 2.23
N ASP A 384 -11.05 20.84 2.62
CA ASP A 384 -11.79 21.69 1.71
C ASP A 384 -10.95 22.87 1.21
N MET A 385 -10.16 23.51 2.09
CA MET A 385 -9.18 24.51 1.67
C MET A 385 -8.13 23.96 0.70
N TYR A 386 -7.71 22.72 0.89
CA TYR A 386 -6.73 22.09 0.00
C TYR A 386 -7.33 21.71 -1.35
N GLU A 387 -8.57 21.23 -1.39
CA GLU A 387 -9.28 20.96 -2.65
C GLU A 387 -9.56 22.26 -3.42
N ALA A 388 -10.05 23.31 -2.74
CA ALA A 388 -10.23 24.63 -3.33
C ALA A 388 -8.92 25.20 -3.90
N ALA A 389 -7.80 25.02 -3.20
CA ALA A 389 -6.49 25.49 -3.68
C ALA A 389 -5.97 24.74 -4.92
N LYS A 390 -6.53 23.57 -5.26
CA LYS A 390 -6.18 22.83 -6.49
C LYS A 390 -6.95 23.30 -7.71
N GLU A 391 -8.11 23.86 -7.53
CA GLU A 391 -8.93 24.35 -8.63
C GLU A 391 -8.24 25.57 -9.26
N THR A 392 -7.96 25.49 -10.56
CA THR A 392 -7.27 26.56 -11.31
C THR A 392 -8.10 27.82 -11.41
N ASP A 393 -9.42 27.69 -11.35
CA ASP A 393 -10.39 28.78 -11.50
C ASP A 393 -10.95 29.27 -10.15
N PHE A 394 -10.43 28.77 -9.02
CA PHE A 394 -10.83 29.22 -7.70
C PHE A 394 -10.56 30.71 -7.54
N ASN A 395 -11.63 31.48 -7.41
CA ASN A 395 -11.55 32.92 -7.14
C ASN A 395 -11.57 33.15 -5.64
N LEU A 396 -10.50 33.74 -5.10
CA LEU A 396 -10.37 34.07 -3.67
C LEU A 396 -11.44 35.05 -3.16
N ASP A 397 -12.07 35.82 -4.07
CA ASP A 397 -13.16 36.74 -3.78
C ASP A 397 -14.55 36.09 -3.99
N ASP A 398 -14.60 34.81 -4.35
CA ASP A 398 -15.85 34.08 -4.53
C ASP A 398 -16.47 33.75 -3.16
N GLU A 399 -17.46 34.56 -2.79
CA GLU A 399 -18.17 34.38 -1.54
C GLU A 399 -18.91 33.04 -1.43
N GLU A 400 -19.31 32.44 -2.54
CA GLU A 400 -20.07 31.19 -2.57
C GLU A 400 -19.18 30.00 -2.18
N GLU A 401 -17.96 29.96 -2.71
CA GLU A 401 -16.98 28.91 -2.37
C GLU A 401 -16.52 29.00 -0.90
N LEU A 402 -16.28 30.22 -0.39
CA LEU A 402 -15.93 30.41 1.03
C LEU A 402 -17.10 30.00 1.95
N ARG A 403 -18.33 30.31 1.60
CA ARG A 403 -19.54 29.88 2.34
C ARG A 403 -19.71 28.36 2.32
N LYS A 404 -19.34 27.69 1.24
CA LYS A 404 -19.36 26.22 1.15
C LYS A 404 -18.39 25.58 2.13
N ILE A 405 -17.16 26.12 2.24
CA ILE A 405 -16.19 25.66 3.23
C ILE A 405 -16.73 25.85 4.66
N GLU A 406 -17.26 27.03 4.97
CA GLU A 406 -17.86 27.35 6.27
C GLU A 406 -19.01 26.39 6.63
N LYS A 407 -19.91 26.14 5.69
CA LYS A 407 -21.03 25.22 5.86
C LYS A 407 -20.56 23.77 6.12
N ASN A 408 -19.58 23.30 5.37
CA ASN A 408 -19.01 21.96 5.58
C ASN A 408 -18.34 21.83 6.96
N MET A 409 -17.69 22.90 7.43
CA MET A 409 -17.12 22.96 8.79
C MET A 409 -18.20 22.90 9.87
N GLU A 410 -19.34 23.57 9.69
CA GLU A 410 -20.47 23.50 10.60
C GLU A 410 -21.07 22.09 10.66
N GLU A 411 -21.30 21.48 9.52
CA GLU A 411 -21.86 20.13 9.40
C GLU A 411 -20.94 19.06 10.00
N SER A 412 -19.62 19.23 9.93
CA SER A 412 -18.62 18.29 10.48
C SER A 412 -18.29 18.51 11.96
N GLY A 413 -18.74 19.64 12.54
CA GLY A 413 -18.40 20.04 13.91
C GLY A 413 -17.00 20.65 14.06
N ASP A 414 -16.33 21.04 12.98
CA ASP A 414 -15.03 21.72 13.00
C ASP A 414 -15.13 23.16 13.53
N THR A 415 -16.34 23.70 13.70
CA THR A 415 -16.63 25.00 14.32
C THR A 415 -16.49 25.01 15.86
N LYS A 416 -16.04 23.92 16.47
CA LYS A 416 -15.80 23.81 17.91
C LYS A 416 -14.79 24.82 18.46
N TYR A 417 -13.93 25.38 17.61
CA TYR A 417 -12.92 26.37 18.00
C TYR A 417 -13.47 27.80 17.82
N LYS A 418 -13.66 28.47 18.95
CA LYS A 418 -14.22 29.83 18.94
C LYS A 418 -13.21 30.86 18.41
N PHE A 419 -13.65 31.75 17.54
CA PHE A 419 -12.83 32.83 16.98
C PHE A 419 -12.19 33.69 18.07
N ASP A 420 -12.96 34.05 19.10
CA ASP A 420 -12.50 34.88 20.23
C ASP A 420 -11.43 34.21 21.10
N ALA A 421 -11.21 32.92 20.95
CA ALA A 421 -10.20 32.20 21.70
C ALA A 421 -8.78 32.50 21.19
N PHE A 422 -8.64 33.07 20.02
CA PHE A 422 -7.35 33.31 19.38
C PHE A 422 -6.99 34.81 19.37
N ARG A 423 -5.71 35.09 19.35
CA ARG A 423 -5.13 36.40 19.05
C ARG A 423 -5.07 36.55 17.54
N ILE A 424 -6.23 36.94 16.94
CA ILE A 424 -6.43 36.93 15.50
C ILE A 424 -5.50 37.90 14.77
N ASP A 425 -5.25 39.09 15.32
CA ASP A 425 -4.35 40.05 14.71
C ASP A 425 -2.93 39.53 14.60
N ASP A 426 -2.41 38.91 15.68
CA ASP A 426 -1.09 38.28 15.67
C ASP A 426 -1.00 37.13 14.67
N LEU A 427 -2.03 36.27 14.63
CA LEU A 427 -2.10 35.14 13.69
C LEU A 427 -2.13 35.63 12.25
N THR A 428 -2.95 36.62 11.96
CA THR A 428 -3.11 37.24 10.64
C THR A 428 -1.80 37.85 10.16
N GLU A 429 -1.14 38.66 11.01
CA GLU A 429 0.16 39.28 10.72
C GLU A 429 1.23 38.24 10.36
N LYS A 430 1.29 37.15 11.12
CA LYS A 430 2.27 36.08 10.86
C LYS A 430 1.99 35.31 9.57
N ILE A 431 0.72 35.01 9.28
CA ILE A 431 0.37 34.34 8.01
C ILE A 431 0.66 35.26 6.82
N GLN A 432 0.38 36.57 6.94
CA GLN A 432 0.72 37.54 5.89
C GLN A 432 2.23 37.66 5.71
N GLY A 433 3.01 37.63 6.80
CA GLY A 433 4.48 37.59 6.74
C GLY A 433 5.05 36.33 6.07
N ASP A 434 4.35 35.20 6.16
CA ASP A 434 4.74 33.97 5.47
C ASP A 434 4.44 34.03 3.94
N LEU A 435 3.61 34.96 3.48
CA LEU A 435 3.28 35.18 2.06
C LEU A 435 4.19 36.21 1.36
N GLY A 436 4.86 37.09 2.09
CA GLY A 436 5.83 38.10 1.60
C GLY A 436 7.25 37.61 1.67
#